data_9056c2641e7ec876acb147c5d298384a
#
_entry.id   9056c2641e7ec876acb147c5d298384a
#
_cell.length_a   1.000
_cell.length_b   1.000
_cell.length_c   1.000
_cell.angle_alpha   90.00
_cell.angle_beta   90.00
_cell.angle_gamma   90.00
#
_symmetry.space_group_name_H-M   'P 1'
#
loop_
_entity.id
_entity.type
_entity.pdbx_description
1 polymer ?
#
loop_
_entity_poly.entity_id
_entity_poly.type
_entity_poly.pdbx_seq_one_letter_code
_entity_poly.pdbx_strand_id
1 'polypeptide(L)'
;ISILIEWGLRQSSHTQQPQKTGRTAELDLGCWGVDKIAGLPERHAVLLTIVLLPLLLGTLATFWLGSRSRLLTACAAGAVTATSLGLLLSMAPAVLAGQTVMNAWPWVPEIGLNLTFRLDGLSMMFAGLILFIGLMIILYAHYYLSAKDSAGKFYSEMMLFMAAMLGVVLSDNLLLLVVFWELTSVSSFLLVGYWSPRPDARAGARQALAVTGGGGLAMLGGFVLLG
;
A
#
# COMPACT_ATOMS: atom_id res chain seq x y z
N ILE A 1 -7.56 -17.68 5.59
CA ILE A 1 -8.16 -18.20 4.33
C ILE A 1 -9.68 -18.41 4.53
N SER A 2 -10.16 -19.06 5.60
CA SER A 2 -11.60 -19.23 5.86
C SER A 2 -12.40 -17.92 5.96
N ILE A 3 -11.84 -16.89 6.56
CA ILE A 3 -12.50 -15.55 6.73
C ILE A 3 -12.70 -14.83 5.39
N LEU A 4 -11.79 -15.02 4.44
CA LEU A 4 -11.88 -14.41 3.10
C LEU A 4 -12.97 -15.10 2.24
N ILE A 5 -13.19 -16.39 2.42
CA ILE A 5 -14.23 -17.16 1.71
C ILE A 5 -15.63 -16.78 2.21
N GLU A 6 -15.82 -16.61 3.52
CA GLU A 6 -17.11 -16.15 4.08
C GLU A 6 -17.47 -14.72 3.67
N TRP A 7 -16.47 -13.87 3.48
CA TRP A 7 -16.69 -12.48 3.05
C TRP A 7 -17.15 -12.40 1.58
N GLY A 8 -16.60 -13.23 0.70
CA GLY A 8 -17.00 -13.34 -0.70
C GLY A 8 -18.44 -13.85 -0.89
N LEU A 9 -18.89 -14.79 -0.05
CA LEU A 9 -20.24 -15.36 -0.13
C LEU A 9 -21.34 -14.43 0.40
N ARG A 10 -21.00 -13.46 1.26
CA ARG A 10 -22.00 -12.51 1.82
C ARG A 10 -22.37 -11.37 0.86
N GLN A 11 -21.56 -11.06 -0.12
CA GLN A 11 -21.87 -10.05 -1.13
C GLN A 11 -22.82 -10.56 -2.23
N SER A 12 -22.91 -11.87 -2.42
CA SER A 12 -23.73 -12.50 -3.47
C SER A 12 -25.23 -12.60 -3.14
N SER A 13 -25.68 -12.31 -1.91
CA SER A 13 -27.06 -12.59 -1.46
C SER A 13 -28.00 -11.37 -1.35
N HIS A 14 -27.59 -10.18 -1.81
CA HIS A 14 -28.43 -8.98 -1.73
C HIS A 14 -28.92 -8.46 -3.09
N THR A 15 -29.22 -9.34 -4.04
CA THR A 15 -29.92 -8.95 -5.27
C THR A 15 -31.01 -9.95 -5.60
N GLN A 16 -32.26 -9.69 -5.15
CA GLN A 16 -33.48 -9.97 -5.94
C GLN A 16 -34.74 -9.56 -5.19
N GLN A 17 -35.39 -8.51 -5.67
CA GLN A 17 -36.86 -8.53 -5.79
C GLN A 17 -37.28 -7.79 -7.07
N PRO A 18 -38.13 -8.40 -7.92
CA PRO A 18 -38.61 -7.77 -9.14
C PRO A 18 -39.96 -7.09 -8.91
N GLN A 19 -40.10 -5.82 -9.25
CA GLN A 19 -41.40 -5.20 -9.43
C GLN A 19 -41.65 -4.96 -10.92
N LYS A 20 -42.70 -5.63 -11.44
CA LYS A 20 -43.22 -5.48 -12.79
C LYS A 20 -43.98 -4.17 -12.91
N THR A 21 -43.64 -3.31 -13.82
CA THR A 21 -44.61 -2.52 -14.63
C THR A 21 -43.95 -2.17 -15.95
N GLY A 22 -44.65 -2.46 -17.03
CA GLY A 22 -44.16 -2.34 -18.39
C GLY A 22 -44.01 -0.91 -18.87
N ARG A 23 -42.92 -0.68 -19.52
CA ARG A 23 -42.75 0.28 -20.60
C ARG A 23 -41.41 -0.10 -21.30
N THR A 24 -41.48 -0.20 -22.64
CA THR A 24 -40.32 -0.37 -23.50
C THR A 24 -39.20 0.54 -23.07
N ALA A 25 -38.18 -0.04 -22.46
CA ALA A 25 -36.96 0.66 -22.13
C ALA A 25 -35.85 0.17 -23.08
N GLU A 26 -35.38 1.08 -23.90
CA GLU A 26 -34.07 1.00 -24.51
C GLU A 26 -33.07 0.55 -23.45
N LEU A 27 -32.23 -0.39 -23.83
CA LEU A 27 -31.08 -0.86 -23.06
C LEU A 27 -30.10 0.32 -22.88
N ASP A 28 -30.42 1.18 -21.92
CA ASP A 28 -29.47 2.15 -21.38
C ASP A 28 -28.49 1.33 -20.50
N LEU A 29 -27.41 0.87 -21.11
CA LEU A 29 -26.20 0.41 -20.43
C LEU A 29 -25.57 1.62 -19.74
N GLY A 30 -26.34 2.24 -18.86
CA GLY A 30 -25.93 3.37 -18.04
C GLY A 30 -24.78 2.96 -17.17
N CYS A 31 -23.63 3.46 -17.56
CA CYS A 31 -22.42 3.50 -16.76
C CYS A 31 -22.75 3.72 -15.29
N TRP A 32 -22.49 2.73 -14.46
CA TRP A 32 -22.55 2.85 -13.03
C TRP A 32 -21.67 4.02 -12.56
N GLY A 33 -22.36 5.11 -12.21
CA GLY A 33 -21.86 6.05 -11.20
C GLY A 33 -20.61 6.89 -11.51
N VAL A 34 -20.21 7.05 -12.78
CA VAL A 34 -19.05 7.93 -13.13
C VAL A 34 -19.41 9.42 -12.94
N ASP A 35 -20.70 9.79 -12.99
CA ASP A 35 -21.14 11.19 -12.94
C ASP A 35 -21.16 11.83 -11.54
N LYS A 36 -20.97 11.04 -10.46
CA LYS A 36 -20.86 11.59 -9.10
C LYS A 36 -19.43 11.97 -8.68
N ILE A 37 -18.42 11.72 -9.55
CA ILE A 37 -17.00 11.96 -9.26
C ILE A 37 -16.56 13.39 -9.68
N ALA A 38 -17.40 14.13 -10.40
CA ALA A 38 -17.04 15.40 -11.03
C ALA A 38 -16.85 16.61 -10.08
N GLY A 39 -16.84 16.43 -8.76
CA GLY A 39 -16.81 17.55 -7.80
C GLY A 39 -15.55 17.69 -6.92
N LEU A 40 -14.53 16.81 -7.01
CA LEU A 40 -13.39 16.84 -6.09
C LEU A 40 -12.07 16.44 -6.78
N PRO A 41 -11.53 17.23 -7.69
CA PRO A 41 -10.26 16.89 -8.37
C PRO A 41 -9.04 16.82 -7.43
N GLU A 42 -9.07 17.50 -6.29
CA GLU A 42 -7.92 17.56 -5.37
C GLU A 42 -7.80 16.34 -4.44
N ARG A 43 -8.90 15.70 -4.06
CA ARG A 43 -8.85 14.56 -3.13
C ARG A 43 -8.36 13.26 -3.76
N HIS A 44 -8.47 13.12 -5.07
CA HIS A 44 -8.05 11.90 -5.78
C HIS A 44 -6.52 11.72 -5.83
N ALA A 45 -5.76 12.81 -5.81
CA ALA A 45 -4.31 12.75 -5.78
C ALA A 45 -3.73 12.34 -4.40
N VAL A 46 -4.51 12.48 -3.31
CA VAL A 46 -3.99 12.34 -1.94
C VAL A 46 -3.62 10.88 -1.62
N LEU A 47 -4.42 9.89 -2.03
CA LEU A 47 -4.11 8.47 -1.76
C LEU A 47 -2.82 8.05 -2.46
N LEU A 48 -2.67 8.42 -3.71
CA LEU A 48 -1.45 8.15 -4.48
C LEU A 48 -0.25 8.84 -3.82
N THR A 49 -0.42 10.06 -3.32
CA THR A 49 0.62 10.81 -2.59
C THR A 49 1.02 10.11 -1.29
N ILE A 50 0.06 9.57 -0.52
CA ILE A 50 0.35 8.83 0.73
C ILE A 50 1.23 7.61 0.46
N VAL A 51 1.00 6.89 -0.65
CA VAL A 51 1.78 5.70 -1.03
C VAL A 51 3.10 6.08 -1.69
N LEU A 52 3.06 6.98 -2.67
CA LEU A 52 4.25 7.33 -3.46
C LEU A 52 5.22 8.22 -2.71
N LEU A 53 4.75 9.03 -1.77
CA LEU A 53 5.60 9.96 -1.03
C LEU A 53 6.68 9.22 -0.21
N PRO A 54 6.39 8.17 0.57
CA PRO A 54 7.43 7.35 1.18
C PRO A 54 8.31 6.62 0.14
N LEU A 55 7.70 6.14 -0.95
CA LEU A 55 8.41 5.38 -1.98
C LEU A 55 9.42 6.24 -2.74
N LEU A 56 8.97 7.34 -3.31
CA LEU A 56 9.79 8.14 -4.23
C LEU A 56 10.69 9.11 -3.49
N LEU A 57 10.13 9.88 -2.57
CA LEU A 57 10.88 10.90 -1.84
C LEU A 57 11.67 10.30 -0.69
N GLY A 58 11.04 9.44 0.11
CA GLY A 58 11.66 8.82 1.26
C GLY A 58 12.82 7.91 0.86
N THR A 59 12.60 6.99 -0.06
CA THR A 59 13.63 6.03 -0.50
C THR A 59 14.80 6.74 -1.16
N LEU A 60 14.54 7.62 -2.13
CA LEU A 60 15.58 8.35 -2.85
C LEU A 60 16.28 9.38 -1.96
N ALA A 61 15.51 10.19 -1.21
CA ALA A 61 16.08 11.21 -0.36
C ALA A 61 16.95 10.61 0.75
N THR A 62 16.51 9.55 1.40
CA THR A 62 17.28 8.91 2.47
C THR A 62 18.52 8.20 1.94
N PHE A 63 18.45 7.62 0.76
CA PHE A 63 19.61 7.04 0.09
C PHE A 63 20.67 8.12 -0.20
N TRP A 64 20.26 9.25 -0.77
CA TRP A 64 21.16 10.37 -1.12
C TRP A 64 21.70 11.11 0.11
N LEU A 65 20.85 11.38 1.11
CA LEU A 65 21.25 12.07 2.33
C LEU A 65 22.11 11.19 3.25
N GLY A 66 22.01 9.87 3.15
CA GLY A 66 22.75 8.92 3.98
C GLY A 66 24.28 9.04 3.87
N SER A 67 24.77 9.60 2.76
CA SER A 67 26.18 9.91 2.56
C SER A 67 26.63 11.21 3.24
N ARG A 68 25.70 12.09 3.63
CA ARG A 68 25.99 13.42 4.16
C ARG A 68 25.88 13.53 5.68
N SER A 69 24.76 13.10 6.24
CA SER A 69 24.50 13.23 7.69
C SER A 69 23.40 12.27 8.14
N ARG A 70 23.68 11.54 9.21
CA ARG A 70 22.73 10.59 9.81
C ARG A 70 21.49 11.28 10.37
N LEU A 71 21.68 12.45 10.99
CA LEU A 71 20.59 13.22 11.56
C LEU A 71 19.66 13.73 10.44
N LEU A 72 20.22 14.28 9.36
CA LEU A 72 19.43 14.76 8.22
C LEU A 72 18.63 13.63 7.57
N THR A 73 19.22 12.43 7.45
CA THR A 73 18.56 11.26 6.89
C THR A 73 17.39 10.82 7.75
N ALA A 74 17.58 10.75 9.09
CA ALA A 74 16.52 10.41 10.02
C ALA A 74 15.39 11.46 10.02
N CYS A 75 15.75 12.75 10.02
CA CYS A 75 14.78 13.85 9.94
C CYS A 75 14.00 13.83 8.62
N ALA A 76 14.66 13.56 7.49
CA ALA A 76 13.99 13.45 6.20
C ALA A 76 12.99 12.26 6.19
N ALA A 77 13.41 11.08 6.65
CA ALA A 77 12.53 9.92 6.77
C ALA A 77 11.34 10.21 7.70
N GLY A 78 11.60 10.81 8.86
CA GLY A 78 10.56 11.18 9.83
C GLY A 78 9.59 12.22 9.27
N ALA A 79 10.08 13.27 8.60
CA ALA A 79 9.26 14.31 8.00
C ALA A 79 8.34 13.74 6.89
N VAL A 80 8.88 12.90 6.01
CA VAL A 80 8.10 12.24 4.96
C VAL A 80 7.00 11.36 5.55
N THR A 81 7.33 10.54 6.55
CA THR A 81 6.36 9.66 7.23
C THR A 81 5.30 10.46 7.97
N ALA A 82 5.70 11.52 8.70
CA ALA A 82 4.79 12.40 9.41
C ALA A 82 3.84 13.14 8.45
N THR A 83 4.35 13.58 7.29
CA THR A 83 3.52 14.20 6.26
C THR A 83 2.49 13.22 5.71
N SER A 84 2.90 11.98 5.39
CA SER A 84 1.97 10.92 4.94
C SER A 84 0.91 10.61 6.00
N LEU A 85 1.29 10.55 7.28
CA LEU A 85 0.35 10.35 8.38
C LEU A 85 -0.62 11.53 8.52
N GLY A 86 -0.12 12.77 8.42
CA GLY A 86 -0.97 13.98 8.43
C GLY A 86 -1.98 14.01 7.30
N LEU A 87 -1.57 13.64 6.08
CA LEU A 87 -2.46 13.51 4.93
C LEU A 87 -3.52 12.42 5.16
N LEU A 88 -3.13 11.26 5.70
CA LEU A 88 -4.08 10.20 6.03
C LEU A 88 -5.11 10.67 7.07
N LEU A 89 -4.66 11.32 8.13
CA LEU A 89 -5.54 11.85 9.19
C LEU A 89 -6.47 12.96 8.68
N SER A 90 -6.07 13.73 7.69
CA SER A 90 -6.95 14.73 7.07
C SER A 90 -8.17 14.13 6.38
N MET A 91 -8.10 12.85 6.01
CA MET A 91 -9.21 12.10 5.40
C MET A 91 -10.09 11.40 6.44
N ALA A 92 -9.68 11.35 7.71
CA ALA A 92 -10.40 10.70 8.78
C ALA A 92 -11.87 11.15 8.92
N PRO A 93 -12.22 12.44 8.84
CA PRO A 93 -13.61 12.87 8.97
C PRO A 93 -14.52 12.27 7.90
N ALA A 94 -14.03 12.16 6.65
CA ALA A 94 -14.81 11.57 5.56
C ALA A 94 -15.03 10.06 5.75
N VAL A 95 -13.98 9.35 6.16
CA VAL A 95 -14.06 7.90 6.41
C VAL A 95 -14.92 7.58 7.62
N LEU A 96 -14.84 8.38 8.70
CA LEU A 96 -15.69 8.23 9.88
C LEU A 96 -17.16 8.55 9.59
N ALA A 97 -17.45 9.39 8.60
CA ALA A 97 -18.80 9.63 8.09
C ALA A 97 -19.32 8.51 7.18
N GLY A 98 -18.58 7.39 7.06
CA GLY A 98 -18.96 6.23 6.24
C GLY A 98 -18.67 6.41 4.74
N GLN A 99 -17.93 7.44 4.35
CA GLN A 99 -17.52 7.64 2.95
C GLN A 99 -16.30 6.79 2.62
N THR A 100 -16.28 6.17 1.44
CA THR A 100 -15.09 5.53 0.89
C THR A 100 -14.43 6.48 -0.11
N VAL A 101 -13.12 6.67 0.02
CA VAL A 101 -12.36 7.47 -0.92
C VAL A 101 -11.66 6.53 -1.89
N MET A 102 -11.92 6.69 -3.17
CA MET A 102 -11.33 5.85 -4.22
C MET A 102 -10.53 6.72 -5.18
N ASN A 103 -9.42 6.18 -5.65
CA ASN A 103 -8.60 6.77 -6.69
C ASN A 103 -8.27 5.70 -7.73
N ALA A 104 -8.60 5.95 -8.99
CA ALA A 104 -8.35 5.02 -10.08
C ALA A 104 -7.56 5.74 -11.18
N TRP A 105 -6.40 5.17 -11.53
CA TRP A 105 -5.57 5.62 -12.63
C TRP A 105 -5.30 4.47 -13.59
N PRO A 106 -5.65 4.57 -14.86
CA PRO A 106 -5.34 3.51 -15.81
C PRO A 106 -3.82 3.44 -16.02
N TRP A 107 -3.22 2.28 -15.72
CA TRP A 107 -1.80 2.05 -15.94
C TRP A 107 -1.56 1.10 -17.11
N VAL A 108 -2.04 -0.15 -17.03
CA VAL A 108 -1.99 -1.15 -18.10
C VAL A 108 -3.38 -1.78 -18.24
N PRO A 109 -4.33 -1.06 -18.87
CA PRO A 109 -5.72 -1.52 -18.94
C PRO A 109 -5.89 -2.82 -19.72
N GLU A 110 -4.97 -3.13 -20.63
CA GLU A 110 -4.99 -4.33 -21.48
C GLU A 110 -4.96 -5.65 -20.68
N ILE A 111 -4.31 -5.63 -19.51
CA ILE A 111 -4.24 -6.79 -18.58
C ILE A 111 -5.05 -6.57 -17.31
N GLY A 112 -5.85 -5.50 -17.25
CA GLY A 112 -6.64 -5.16 -16.07
C GLY A 112 -5.84 -4.59 -14.90
N LEU A 113 -4.53 -4.28 -15.09
CA LEU A 113 -3.67 -3.70 -14.06
C LEU A 113 -3.84 -2.18 -14.04
N ASN A 114 -4.68 -1.70 -13.14
CA ASN A 114 -4.91 -0.29 -12.91
C ASN A 114 -4.42 0.12 -11.51
N LEU A 115 -3.90 1.35 -11.38
CA LEU A 115 -3.53 1.94 -10.09
C LEU A 115 -4.81 2.39 -9.37
N THR A 116 -5.51 1.45 -8.77
CA THR A 116 -6.73 1.71 -8.01
C THR A 116 -6.44 1.60 -6.53
N PHE A 117 -6.64 2.70 -5.82
CA PHE A 117 -6.49 2.77 -4.37
C PHE A 117 -7.83 3.10 -3.74
N ARG A 118 -8.13 2.45 -2.62
CA ARG A 118 -9.33 2.61 -1.84
C ARG A 118 -8.98 2.84 -0.38
N LEU A 119 -9.60 3.86 0.19
CA LEU A 119 -9.52 4.15 1.62
C LEU A 119 -10.92 4.01 2.24
N ASP A 120 -11.08 3.00 3.06
CA ASP A 120 -12.22 2.77 3.93
C ASP A 120 -11.76 2.72 5.40
N GLY A 121 -12.66 2.43 6.33
CA GLY A 121 -12.35 2.39 7.76
C GLY A 121 -11.27 1.38 8.12
N LEU A 122 -11.25 0.21 7.45
CA LEU A 122 -10.28 -0.84 7.71
C LEU A 122 -8.90 -0.47 7.16
N SER A 123 -8.84 -0.05 5.90
CA SER A 123 -7.59 0.36 5.26
C SER A 123 -6.99 1.60 5.94
N MET A 124 -7.82 2.52 6.41
CA MET A 124 -7.37 3.67 7.19
C MET A 124 -6.73 3.27 8.52
N MET A 125 -7.33 2.32 9.24
CA MET A 125 -6.76 1.81 10.49
C MET A 125 -5.39 1.17 10.27
N PHE A 126 -5.27 0.29 9.26
CA PHE A 126 -3.99 -0.35 8.95
C PHE A 126 -2.95 0.62 8.40
N ALA A 127 -3.32 1.54 7.51
CA ALA A 127 -2.41 2.57 7.00
C ALA A 127 -1.89 3.47 8.13
N GLY A 128 -2.76 3.87 9.07
CA GLY A 128 -2.39 4.61 10.25
C GLY A 128 -1.41 3.84 11.14
N LEU A 129 -1.65 2.55 11.36
CA LEU A 129 -0.77 1.67 12.12
C LEU A 129 0.62 1.55 11.47
N ILE A 130 0.68 1.34 10.14
CA ILE A 130 1.93 1.24 9.38
C ILE A 130 2.75 2.52 9.53
N LEU A 131 2.13 3.68 9.32
CA LEU A 131 2.81 4.98 9.39
C LEU A 131 3.24 5.31 10.83
N PHE A 132 2.41 5.02 11.83
CA PHE A 132 2.74 5.25 13.23
C PHE A 132 3.91 4.36 13.70
N ILE A 133 3.84 3.06 13.44
CA ILE A 133 4.94 2.13 13.79
C ILE A 133 6.20 2.51 13.01
N GLY A 134 6.08 2.86 11.73
CA GLY A 134 7.20 3.33 10.91
C GLY A 134 7.89 4.54 11.53
N LEU A 135 7.13 5.52 12.03
CA LEU A 135 7.67 6.70 12.72
C LEU A 135 8.41 6.31 14.01
N MET A 136 7.86 5.37 14.80
CA MET A 136 8.52 4.86 16.01
C MET A 136 9.84 4.13 15.67
N ILE A 137 9.86 3.34 14.60
CA ILE A 137 11.08 2.65 14.15
C ILE A 137 12.13 3.66 13.67
N ILE A 138 11.75 4.70 12.92
CA ILE A 138 12.66 5.76 12.49
C ILE A 138 13.31 6.43 13.68
N LEU A 139 12.52 6.78 14.69
CA LEU A 139 13.02 7.38 15.92
C LEU A 139 13.96 6.44 16.68
N TYR A 140 13.57 5.18 16.85
CA TYR A 140 14.39 4.16 17.50
C TYR A 140 15.73 3.92 16.76
N ALA A 141 15.68 3.78 15.44
CA ALA A 141 16.85 3.52 14.61
C ALA A 141 17.90 4.63 14.69
N HIS A 142 17.48 5.88 14.89
CA HIS A 142 18.40 7.00 15.08
C HIS A 142 19.36 6.78 16.26
N TYR A 143 18.88 6.19 17.35
CA TYR A 143 19.68 5.89 18.55
C TYR A 143 20.36 4.53 18.50
N TYR A 144 19.74 3.54 17.80
CA TYR A 144 20.20 2.17 17.78
C TYR A 144 21.33 1.92 16.78
N LEU A 145 21.29 2.53 15.60
CA LEU A 145 22.27 2.33 14.56
C LEU A 145 23.67 2.84 14.99
N SER A 146 24.68 2.00 14.85
CA SER A 146 26.06 2.34 15.17
C SER A 146 26.64 3.34 14.16
N ALA A 147 27.70 4.07 14.54
CA ALA A 147 28.38 5.02 13.64
C ALA A 147 28.96 4.38 12.37
N LYS A 148 29.19 3.07 12.40
CA LYS A 148 29.72 2.28 11.26
C LYS A 148 28.64 1.81 10.30
N ASP A 149 27.37 1.86 10.72
CA ASP A 149 26.25 1.39 9.92
C ASP A 149 25.81 2.46 8.90
N SER A 150 25.43 2.00 7.70
CA SER A 150 24.94 2.89 6.65
C SER A 150 23.48 3.31 6.91
N ALA A 151 23.29 4.39 7.67
CA ALA A 151 21.96 4.90 8.00
C ALA A 151 21.11 5.15 6.76
N GLY A 152 21.68 5.69 5.67
CA GLY A 152 20.95 5.93 4.42
C GLY A 152 20.37 4.65 3.82
N LYS A 153 21.16 3.57 3.80
CA LYS A 153 20.69 2.26 3.33
C LYS A 153 19.53 1.75 4.18
N PHE A 154 19.63 1.79 5.50
CA PHE A 154 18.59 1.35 6.42
C PHE A 154 17.28 2.12 6.21
N TYR A 155 17.36 3.45 6.24
CA TYR A 155 16.15 4.28 6.08
C TYR A 155 15.52 4.14 4.69
N SER A 156 16.32 3.99 3.62
CA SER A 156 15.77 3.78 2.28
C SER A 156 15.04 2.44 2.17
N GLU A 157 15.61 1.36 2.69
CA GLU A 157 14.98 0.04 2.71
C GLU A 157 13.70 0.05 3.57
N MET A 158 13.72 0.76 4.71
CA MET A 158 12.57 0.93 5.58
C MET A 158 11.44 1.74 4.92
N MET A 159 11.79 2.84 4.21
CA MET A 159 10.82 3.63 3.44
C MET A 159 10.18 2.80 2.33
N LEU A 160 10.98 2.01 1.62
CA LEU A 160 10.50 1.12 0.57
C LEU A 160 9.52 0.08 1.13
N PHE A 161 9.87 -0.54 2.25
CA PHE A 161 9.01 -1.52 2.93
C PHE A 161 7.67 -0.90 3.37
N MET A 162 7.73 0.28 4.00
CA MET A 162 6.55 0.99 4.46
C MET A 162 5.64 1.40 3.29
N ALA A 163 6.21 1.87 2.19
CA ALA A 163 5.45 2.19 0.97
C ALA A 163 4.79 0.96 0.36
N ALA A 164 5.50 -0.17 0.31
CA ALA A 164 4.96 -1.43 -0.17
C ALA A 164 3.78 -1.91 0.70
N MET A 165 3.91 -1.84 2.02
CA MET A 165 2.83 -2.19 2.95
C MET A 165 1.61 -1.28 2.80
N LEU A 166 1.80 0.04 2.62
CA LEU A 166 0.70 0.96 2.31
C LEU A 166 0.03 0.58 0.99
N GLY A 167 0.82 0.24 -0.03
CA GLY A 167 0.30 -0.22 -1.30
C GLY A 167 -0.58 -1.47 -1.17
N VAL A 168 -0.17 -2.46 -0.39
CA VAL A 168 -0.98 -3.68 -0.12
C VAL A 168 -2.31 -3.33 0.54
N VAL A 169 -2.29 -2.46 1.56
CA VAL A 169 -3.48 -2.13 2.36
C VAL A 169 -4.47 -1.24 1.60
N LEU A 170 -3.97 -0.39 0.70
CA LEU A 170 -4.78 0.56 -0.05
C LEU A 170 -5.19 0.06 -1.44
N SER A 171 -4.61 -1.02 -1.96
CA SER A 171 -4.94 -1.55 -3.29
C SER A 171 -6.38 -2.05 -3.37
N ASP A 172 -7.12 -1.61 -4.38
CA ASP A 172 -8.47 -2.08 -4.73
C ASP A 172 -8.46 -2.97 -6.00
N ASN A 173 -7.28 -3.23 -6.56
CA ASN A 173 -7.07 -4.13 -7.71
C ASN A 173 -6.23 -5.32 -7.28
N LEU A 174 -6.67 -6.55 -7.59
CA LEU A 174 -5.98 -7.78 -7.18
C LEU A 174 -4.57 -7.90 -7.76
N LEU A 175 -4.37 -7.51 -9.01
CA LEU A 175 -3.04 -7.55 -9.63
C LEU A 175 -2.11 -6.50 -9.00
N LEU A 176 -2.64 -5.31 -8.71
CA LEU A 176 -1.89 -4.27 -8.02
C LEU A 176 -1.49 -4.71 -6.60
N LEU A 177 -2.40 -5.40 -5.90
CA LEU A 177 -2.12 -5.98 -4.58
C LEU A 177 -0.96 -6.98 -4.66
N VAL A 178 -0.92 -7.86 -5.67
CA VAL A 178 0.20 -8.78 -5.88
C VAL A 178 1.50 -8.03 -6.12
N VAL A 179 1.49 -6.98 -6.94
CA VAL A 179 2.69 -6.17 -7.21
C VAL A 179 3.26 -5.58 -5.91
N PHE A 180 2.41 -5.00 -5.06
CA PHE A 180 2.86 -4.46 -3.77
C PHE A 180 3.24 -5.56 -2.78
N TRP A 181 2.57 -6.72 -2.82
CA TRP A 181 2.94 -7.88 -2.03
C TRP A 181 4.36 -8.35 -2.36
N GLU A 182 4.69 -8.51 -3.64
CA GLU A 182 6.05 -8.86 -4.06
C GLU A 182 7.07 -7.78 -3.68
N LEU A 183 6.67 -6.51 -3.76
CA LEU A 183 7.53 -5.41 -3.31
C LEU A 183 7.80 -5.48 -1.78
N THR A 184 6.82 -5.93 -0.97
CA THR A 184 7.06 -6.20 0.47
C THR A 184 8.04 -7.34 0.67
N SER A 185 7.97 -8.39 -0.14
CA SER A 185 8.89 -9.54 -0.09
C SER A 185 10.33 -9.12 -0.39
N VAL A 186 10.52 -8.33 -1.45
CA VAL A 186 11.84 -7.80 -1.83
C VAL A 186 12.39 -6.83 -0.78
N SER A 187 11.60 -5.89 -0.30
CA SER A 187 12.04 -4.91 0.69
C SER A 187 12.34 -5.57 2.05
N SER A 188 11.54 -6.57 2.45
CA SER A 188 11.79 -7.39 3.62
C SER A 188 13.11 -8.18 3.50
N PHE A 189 13.37 -8.76 2.32
CA PHE A 189 14.66 -9.41 2.03
C PHE A 189 15.83 -8.46 2.22
N LEU A 190 15.74 -7.23 1.75
CA LEU A 190 16.79 -6.21 1.90
C LEU A 190 17.01 -5.85 3.37
N LEU A 191 15.92 -5.62 4.13
CA LEU A 191 15.98 -5.29 5.56
C LEU A 191 16.56 -6.42 6.42
N VAL A 192 16.13 -7.67 6.20
CA VAL A 192 16.68 -8.83 6.92
C VAL A 192 18.16 -9.04 6.56
N GLY A 193 18.52 -8.79 5.29
CA GLY A 193 19.89 -8.85 4.78
C GLY A 193 20.73 -7.60 5.04
N TYR A 194 20.25 -6.63 5.83
CA TYR A 194 20.93 -5.35 6.05
C TYR A 194 22.40 -5.52 6.50
N TRP A 195 22.66 -6.39 7.45
CA TRP A 195 24.03 -6.76 7.84
C TRP A 195 24.60 -7.87 6.94
N SER A 196 24.71 -7.59 5.67
CA SER A 196 25.17 -8.53 4.63
C SER A 196 26.53 -9.23 4.90
N PRO A 197 27.47 -8.70 5.69
CA PRO A 197 28.69 -9.42 6.07
C PRO A 197 28.43 -10.67 6.93
N ARG A 198 27.29 -10.71 7.65
CA ARG A 198 26.92 -11.84 8.51
C ARG A 198 26.31 -12.98 7.69
N PRO A 199 26.83 -14.22 7.75
CA PRO A 199 26.30 -15.35 7.00
C PRO A 199 24.87 -15.69 7.41
N ASP A 200 24.54 -15.57 8.70
CA ASP A 200 23.20 -15.83 9.24
C ASP A 200 22.16 -14.86 8.70
N ALA A 201 22.48 -13.55 8.60
CA ALA A 201 21.60 -12.55 8.03
C ALA A 201 21.29 -12.85 6.54
N ARG A 202 22.30 -13.27 5.78
CA ARG A 202 22.13 -13.67 4.37
C ARG A 202 21.28 -14.95 4.23
N ALA A 203 21.47 -15.92 5.10
CA ALA A 203 20.69 -17.15 5.10
C ALA A 203 19.22 -16.85 5.44
N GLY A 204 18.97 -16.09 6.52
CA GLY A 204 17.63 -15.66 6.92
C GLY A 204 16.93 -14.83 5.85
N ALA A 205 17.62 -13.89 5.21
CA ALA A 205 17.07 -13.08 4.12
C ALA A 205 16.60 -13.95 2.94
N ARG A 206 17.45 -14.91 2.48
CA ARG A 206 17.07 -15.82 1.39
C ARG A 206 15.89 -16.72 1.76
N GLN A 207 15.84 -17.20 2.99
CA GLN A 207 14.73 -18.01 3.48
C GLN A 207 13.44 -17.19 3.53
N ALA A 208 13.50 -15.96 4.05
CA ALA A 208 12.35 -15.06 4.06
C ALA A 208 11.83 -14.81 2.64
N LEU A 209 12.70 -14.47 1.68
CA LEU A 209 12.32 -14.25 0.29
C LEU A 209 11.71 -15.49 -0.35
N ALA A 210 12.27 -16.68 -0.12
CA ALA A 210 11.74 -17.92 -0.68
C ALA A 210 10.34 -18.24 -0.17
N VAL A 211 10.08 -18.00 1.13
CA VAL A 211 8.77 -18.27 1.75
C VAL A 211 7.74 -17.21 1.32
N THR A 212 8.08 -15.93 1.41
CA THR A 212 7.13 -14.84 1.09
C THR A 212 6.88 -14.73 -0.41
N GLY A 213 7.91 -14.83 -1.26
CA GLY A 213 7.76 -14.83 -2.71
C GLY A 213 7.04 -16.08 -3.23
N GLY A 214 7.33 -17.25 -2.67
CA GLY A 214 6.57 -18.49 -2.96
C GLY A 214 5.09 -18.35 -2.61
N GLY A 215 4.75 -17.69 -1.49
CA GLY A 215 3.38 -17.37 -1.10
C GLY A 215 2.70 -16.40 -2.07
N GLY A 216 3.43 -15.37 -2.53
CA GLY A 216 2.94 -14.41 -3.52
C GLY A 216 2.64 -15.05 -4.87
N LEU A 217 3.50 -15.94 -5.35
CA LEU A 217 3.24 -16.71 -6.59
C LEU A 217 2.01 -17.61 -6.45
N ALA A 218 1.82 -18.26 -5.31
CA ALA A 218 0.62 -19.05 -5.04
C ALA A 218 -0.65 -18.18 -5.02
N MET A 219 -0.57 -16.98 -4.43
CA MET A 219 -1.66 -16.00 -4.42
C MET A 219 -1.98 -15.51 -5.84
N LEU A 220 -0.96 -15.20 -6.66
CA LEU A 220 -1.15 -14.84 -8.06
C LEU A 220 -1.85 -15.95 -8.84
N GLY A 221 -1.40 -17.21 -8.67
CA GLY A 221 -2.07 -18.37 -9.27
C GLY A 221 -3.54 -18.49 -8.86
N GLY A 222 -3.86 -18.23 -7.58
CA GLY A 222 -5.24 -18.19 -7.09
C GLY A 222 -6.06 -17.08 -7.75
N PHE A 223 -5.51 -15.89 -7.93
CA PHE A 223 -6.22 -14.78 -8.59
C PHE A 223 -6.46 -15.02 -10.07
N VAL A 224 -5.50 -15.63 -10.78
CA VAL A 224 -5.67 -16.01 -12.20
C VAL A 224 -6.77 -17.08 -12.38
N LEU A 225 -7.00 -17.93 -11.38
CA LEU A 225 -8.09 -18.91 -11.41
C LEU A 225 -9.46 -18.31 -11.09
N LEU A 226 -9.50 -17.15 -10.44
CA LEU A 226 -10.75 -16.46 -10.07
C LEU A 226 -11.23 -15.48 -11.14
N GLY A 227 -10.36 -14.99 -12.02
CA GLY A 227 -10.63 -14.03 -13.08
C GLY A 227 -10.60 -14.61 -14.44
#